data_72c280d345a06da1d6214ebecf359a67
#
_entry.id   72c280d345a06da1d6214ebecf359a67
#
_cell.length_a   1.000
_cell.length_b   1.000
_cell.length_c   1.000
_cell.angle_alpha   90.00
_cell.angle_beta   90.00
_cell.angle_gamma   90.00
#
_symmetry.space_group_name_H-M   'P 1'
#
loop_
_entity.id
_entity.type
_entity.pdbx_description
1 polymer ?
#
loop_
_entity_poly.entity_id
_entity_poly.type
_entity_poly.pdbx_seq_one_letter_code
_entity_poly.pdbx_strand_id
1 'polypeptide(L)'
;MSDTPIQSPSRRDFLKDSGRIAGAAALVGATGSHVHAASDSTIQLALVGCGGRGTGAASNALSVDNGPIKLVAMGDVFEDRQHQSFVGLSNRFKEKVDVPDERKFLGFDAYKKA
;
A
#
# COMPACT_ATOMS: atom_id res chain seq x y z
N MET A 1 -33.29 30.49 42.01
CA MET A 1 -32.40 30.18 40.91
C MET A 1 -31.21 29.43 41.49
N SER A 2 -31.14 28.13 41.27
CA SER A 2 -30.06 27.29 41.80
C SER A 2 -28.99 27.19 40.74
N ASP A 3 -27.93 27.95 40.92
CA ASP A 3 -26.70 27.80 40.11
C ASP A 3 -26.01 26.47 40.46
N THR A 4 -26.21 25.48 39.64
CA THR A 4 -25.43 24.27 39.75
C THR A 4 -24.10 24.49 38.99
N PRO A 5 -22.95 24.47 39.68
CA PRO A 5 -21.67 24.65 39.01
C PRO A 5 -21.42 23.44 38.07
N ILE A 6 -21.26 23.71 36.79
CA ILE A 6 -20.81 22.75 35.80
C ILE A 6 -19.36 22.40 36.17
N GLN A 7 -19.16 21.30 36.88
CA GLN A 7 -17.83 20.75 37.11
C GLN A 7 -17.31 20.17 35.80
N SER A 8 -16.30 20.81 35.23
CA SER A 8 -15.56 20.24 34.12
C SER A 8 -14.85 18.94 34.55
N PRO A 9 -14.96 17.84 33.82
CA PRO A 9 -14.35 16.59 34.20
C PRO A 9 -12.84 16.74 34.33
N SER A 10 -12.28 16.21 35.41
CA SER A 10 -10.84 16.24 35.66
C SER A 10 -10.14 15.32 34.65
N ARG A 11 -8.87 15.63 34.28
CA ARG A 11 -8.05 14.78 33.41
C ARG A 11 -7.94 13.33 33.92
N ARG A 12 -8.00 13.16 35.24
CA ARG A 12 -7.96 11.85 35.89
C ARG A 12 -9.26 11.07 35.67
N ASP A 13 -10.41 11.73 35.64
CA ASP A 13 -11.70 11.09 35.40
C ASP A 13 -11.84 10.70 33.92
N PHE A 14 -11.37 11.54 33.01
CA PHE A 14 -11.29 11.22 31.59
C PHE A 14 -10.43 9.96 31.34
N LEU A 15 -9.27 9.82 32.00
CA LEU A 15 -8.41 8.65 31.86
C LEU A 15 -9.05 7.37 32.41
N LYS A 16 -9.79 7.46 33.52
CA LYS A 16 -10.49 6.30 34.08
C LYS A 16 -11.63 5.82 33.18
N ASP A 17 -12.39 6.74 32.62
CA ASP A 17 -13.50 6.43 31.73
C ASP A 17 -13.00 5.91 30.38
N SER A 18 -11.91 6.49 29.85
CA SER A 18 -11.24 5.98 28.64
C SER A 18 -10.69 4.57 28.82
N GLY A 19 -10.15 4.24 30.01
CA GLY A 19 -9.68 2.89 30.33
C GLY A 19 -10.80 1.85 30.38
N ARG A 20 -12.00 2.22 30.79
CA ARG A 20 -13.19 1.32 30.80
C ARG A 20 -13.71 1.06 29.39
N ILE A 21 -13.72 2.06 28.52
CA ILE A 21 -14.14 1.94 27.12
C ILE A 21 -13.12 1.13 26.32
N ALA A 22 -11.83 1.31 26.57
CA ALA A 22 -10.77 0.53 25.92
C ALA A 22 -10.83 -0.97 26.30
N GLY A 23 -11.19 -1.30 27.52
CA GLY A 23 -11.38 -2.69 27.96
C GLY A 23 -12.54 -3.40 27.27
N ALA A 24 -13.64 -2.70 27.01
CA ALA A 24 -14.78 -3.26 26.27
C ALA A 24 -14.50 -3.40 24.77
N ALA A 25 -13.76 -2.48 24.18
CA ALA A 25 -13.36 -2.53 22.76
C ALA A 25 -12.33 -3.65 22.47
N ALA A 26 -11.47 -3.99 23.42
CA ALA A 26 -10.48 -5.06 23.25
C ALA A 26 -11.12 -6.47 23.11
N LEU A 27 -12.29 -6.68 23.69
CA LEU A 27 -13.03 -7.95 23.58
C LEU A 27 -13.72 -8.12 22.21
N VAL A 28 -14.12 -7.01 21.57
CA VAL A 28 -14.74 -7.04 20.23
C VAL A 28 -13.67 -7.08 19.13
N GLY A 29 -12.50 -6.49 19.37
CA GLY A 29 -11.39 -6.47 18.41
C GLY A 29 -10.68 -7.82 18.24
N ALA A 30 -10.80 -8.73 19.20
CA ALA A 30 -10.15 -10.04 19.15
C ALA A 30 -10.78 -11.02 18.14
N THR A 31 -11.99 -10.75 17.65
CA THR A 31 -12.68 -11.60 16.67
C THR A 31 -12.59 -11.14 15.23
N GLY A 32 -12.04 -9.93 14.99
CA GLY A 32 -12.00 -9.32 13.65
C GLY A 32 -10.65 -9.38 12.89
N SER A 33 -9.60 -9.84 13.53
CA SER A 33 -8.24 -9.68 12.96
C SER A 33 -7.72 -10.88 12.15
N HIS A 34 -8.54 -11.85 11.82
CA HIS A 34 -8.09 -13.03 11.07
C HIS A 34 -8.46 -13.03 9.58
N VAL A 35 -8.89 -11.90 9.02
CA VAL A 35 -9.38 -11.85 7.62
C VAL A 35 -8.23 -11.75 6.60
N HIS A 36 -6.98 -11.56 7.02
CA HIS A 36 -5.85 -11.41 6.07
C HIS A 36 -4.87 -12.59 6.02
N ALA A 37 -5.16 -13.71 6.68
CA ALA A 37 -4.23 -14.85 6.74
C ALA A 37 -4.35 -15.84 5.57
N ALA A 38 -5.23 -15.62 4.60
CA ALA A 38 -5.46 -16.54 3.49
C ALA A 38 -5.28 -15.92 2.10
N SER A 39 -4.92 -14.65 1.99
CA SER A 39 -4.54 -14.05 0.72
C SER A 39 -3.06 -14.26 0.48
N ASP A 40 -2.71 -14.63 -0.74
CA ASP A 40 -1.35 -14.63 -1.22
C ASP A 40 -0.65 -13.32 -0.78
N SER A 41 0.36 -13.43 0.08
CA SER A 41 1.06 -12.27 0.66
C SER A 41 2.05 -11.62 -0.32
N THR A 42 1.91 -11.88 -1.62
CA THR A 42 2.72 -11.26 -2.67
C THR A 42 2.41 -9.76 -2.76
N ILE A 43 3.43 -8.94 -2.58
CA ILE A 43 3.33 -7.49 -2.78
C ILE A 43 3.25 -7.21 -4.28
N GLN A 44 2.16 -6.58 -4.71
CA GLN A 44 1.97 -6.15 -6.09
C GLN A 44 2.46 -4.71 -6.25
N LEU A 45 3.40 -4.52 -7.16
CA LEU A 45 4.03 -3.24 -7.48
C LEU A 45 3.51 -2.72 -8.81
N ALA A 46 3.14 -1.45 -8.89
CA ALA A 46 2.90 -0.73 -10.13
C ALA A 46 3.98 0.33 -10.34
N LEU A 47 4.56 0.41 -11.53
CA LEU A 47 5.53 1.42 -11.91
C LEU A 47 4.87 2.51 -12.75
N VAL A 48 4.76 3.71 -12.23
CA VAL A 48 4.29 4.89 -12.95
C VAL A 48 5.46 5.85 -13.18
N GLY A 49 5.78 6.10 -14.43
CA GLY A 49 6.98 6.81 -14.84
C GLY A 49 8.17 5.87 -15.07
N CYS A 50 8.30 5.38 -16.31
CA CYS A 50 9.28 4.37 -16.71
C CYS A 50 10.63 4.95 -17.17
N GLY A 51 10.95 6.17 -16.78
CA GLY A 51 12.26 6.77 -16.98
C GLY A 51 13.35 6.12 -16.12
N GLY A 52 14.58 6.61 -16.21
CA GLY A 52 15.72 6.04 -15.48
C GLY A 52 15.51 5.96 -13.95
N ARG A 53 14.91 6.98 -13.34
CA ARG A 53 14.62 6.97 -11.89
C ARG A 53 13.54 5.95 -11.52
N GLY A 54 12.44 5.92 -12.27
CA GLY A 54 11.35 4.97 -12.02
C GLY A 54 11.82 3.53 -12.20
N THR A 55 12.52 3.24 -13.28
CA THR A 55 13.11 1.92 -13.54
C THR A 55 14.10 1.52 -12.44
N GLY A 56 14.93 2.45 -11.98
CA GLY A 56 15.85 2.21 -10.86
C GLY A 56 15.13 1.92 -9.55
N ALA A 57 14.07 2.66 -9.23
CA ALA A 57 13.25 2.44 -8.05
C ALA A 57 12.57 1.06 -8.08
N ALA A 58 11.97 0.69 -9.22
CA ALA A 58 11.38 -0.64 -9.42
C ALA A 58 12.44 -1.75 -9.28
N SER A 59 13.63 -1.55 -9.85
CA SER A 59 14.74 -2.49 -9.71
C SER A 59 15.14 -2.70 -8.24
N ASN A 60 15.24 -1.60 -7.47
CA ASN A 60 15.55 -1.69 -6.04
C ASN A 60 14.45 -2.43 -5.26
N ALA A 61 13.19 -2.12 -5.53
CA ALA A 61 12.07 -2.80 -4.89
C ALA A 61 12.05 -4.31 -5.20
N LEU A 62 12.27 -4.69 -6.47
CA LEU A 62 12.32 -6.09 -6.89
C LEU A 62 13.55 -6.85 -6.37
N SER A 63 14.60 -6.14 -5.95
CA SER A 63 15.80 -6.72 -5.36
C SER A 63 15.67 -7.06 -3.88
N VAL A 64 14.58 -6.66 -3.23
CA VAL A 64 14.35 -6.94 -1.80
C VAL A 64 13.95 -8.41 -1.60
N ASP A 65 14.58 -9.08 -0.63
CA ASP A 65 14.38 -10.50 -0.35
C ASP A 65 13.45 -10.76 0.86
N ASN A 66 12.81 -9.72 1.40
CA ASN A 66 11.95 -9.83 2.60
C ASN A 66 10.52 -10.32 2.33
N GLY A 67 10.27 -10.95 1.20
CA GLY A 67 8.98 -11.51 0.84
C GLY A 67 8.74 -11.50 -0.66
N PRO A 68 7.66 -12.15 -1.12
CA PRO A 68 7.34 -12.20 -2.53
C PRO A 68 6.85 -10.82 -3.00
N ILE A 69 7.47 -10.30 -4.05
CA ILE A 69 7.12 -9.04 -4.70
C ILE A 69 7.07 -9.24 -6.21
N LYS A 70 6.05 -8.68 -6.87
CA LYS A 70 5.90 -8.72 -8.33
C LYS A 70 5.54 -7.35 -8.88
N LEU A 71 6.17 -6.97 -9.99
CA LEU A 71 5.73 -5.86 -10.82
C LEU A 71 4.58 -6.34 -11.70
N VAL A 72 3.40 -5.75 -11.54
CA VAL A 72 2.16 -6.22 -12.18
C VAL A 72 1.53 -5.20 -13.15
N ALA A 73 1.95 -3.94 -13.10
CA ALA A 73 1.45 -2.89 -13.97
C ALA A 73 2.53 -1.84 -14.26
N MET A 74 2.46 -1.22 -15.42
CA MET A 74 3.36 -0.14 -15.82
C MET A 74 2.58 0.99 -16.50
N GLY A 75 2.93 2.24 -16.19
CA GLY A 75 2.34 3.43 -16.80
C GLY A 75 3.39 4.46 -17.16
N ASP A 76 3.32 5.02 -18.36
CA ASP A 76 4.15 6.15 -18.80
C ASP A 76 3.41 6.98 -19.87
N VAL A 77 3.90 8.18 -20.12
CA VAL A 77 3.44 9.02 -21.24
C VAL A 77 4.10 8.57 -22.54
N PHE A 78 5.32 8.04 -22.47
CA PHE A 78 6.12 7.66 -23.63
C PHE A 78 6.25 6.13 -23.74
N GLU A 79 5.81 5.60 -24.87
CA GLU A 79 5.82 4.15 -25.15
C GLU A 79 7.25 3.57 -25.18
N ASP A 80 8.19 4.27 -25.79
CA ASP A 80 9.58 3.84 -25.90
C ASP A 80 10.23 3.68 -24.52
N ARG A 81 9.96 4.58 -23.58
CA ARG A 81 10.45 4.51 -22.20
C ARG A 81 9.83 3.34 -21.44
N GLN A 82 8.54 3.15 -21.58
CA GLN A 82 7.83 2.02 -20.97
C GLN A 82 8.40 0.69 -21.50
N HIS A 83 8.59 0.58 -22.82
CA HIS A 83 9.13 -0.62 -23.44
C HIS A 83 10.58 -0.93 -22.99
N GLN A 84 11.45 0.07 -23.00
CA GLN A 84 12.84 -0.10 -22.55
C GLN A 84 12.92 -0.54 -21.10
N SER A 85 12.13 0.09 -20.23
CA SER A 85 12.05 -0.24 -18.81
C SER A 85 11.53 -1.68 -18.61
N PHE A 86 10.48 -2.05 -19.32
CA PHE A 86 9.91 -3.41 -19.28
C PHE A 86 10.94 -4.47 -19.67
N VAL A 87 11.64 -4.28 -20.79
CA VAL A 87 12.67 -5.21 -21.27
C VAL A 87 13.82 -5.32 -20.27
N GLY A 88 14.31 -4.20 -19.75
CA GLY A 88 15.40 -4.17 -18.78
C GLY A 88 15.04 -4.89 -17.47
N LEU A 89 13.86 -4.61 -16.92
CA LEU A 89 13.38 -5.25 -15.69
C LEU A 89 13.08 -6.74 -15.89
N SER A 90 12.46 -7.12 -17.02
CA SER A 90 12.16 -8.51 -17.34
C SER A 90 13.42 -9.35 -17.51
N ASN A 91 14.45 -8.82 -18.13
CA ASN A 91 15.74 -9.52 -18.28
C ASN A 91 16.44 -9.76 -16.94
N ARG A 92 16.32 -8.80 -16.01
CA ARG A 92 16.99 -8.87 -14.71
C ARG A 92 16.22 -9.67 -13.66
N PHE A 93 14.88 -9.54 -13.63
CA PHE A 93 14.04 -10.10 -12.56
C PHE A 93 13.09 -11.19 -13.00
N LYS A 94 13.06 -11.53 -14.29
CA LYS A 94 12.29 -12.64 -14.88
C LYS A 94 10.92 -12.88 -14.24
N GLU A 95 10.82 -13.81 -13.30
CA GLU A 95 9.56 -14.24 -12.66
C GLU A 95 8.91 -13.20 -11.77
N LYS A 96 9.66 -12.16 -11.34
CA LYS A 96 9.11 -11.04 -10.55
C LYS A 96 8.44 -9.97 -11.42
N VAL A 97 8.54 -10.07 -12.75
CA VAL A 97 7.88 -9.14 -13.69
C VAL A 97 6.75 -9.86 -14.40
N ASP A 98 5.53 -9.55 -14.01
CA ASP A 98 4.30 -10.12 -14.55
C ASP A 98 3.38 -8.98 -15.04
N VAL A 99 3.79 -8.35 -16.15
CA VAL A 99 3.09 -7.21 -16.75
C VAL A 99 2.63 -7.57 -18.15
N PRO A 100 1.43 -8.12 -18.31
CA PRO A 100 0.85 -8.35 -19.62
C PRO A 100 0.50 -7.02 -20.32
N ASP A 101 0.26 -7.07 -21.61
CA ASP A 101 0.02 -5.86 -22.41
C ASP A 101 -1.21 -5.08 -21.96
N GLU A 102 -2.23 -5.74 -21.41
CA GLU A 102 -3.42 -5.09 -20.86
C GLU A 102 -3.14 -4.25 -19.61
N ARG A 103 -2.00 -4.46 -18.96
CA ARG A 103 -1.57 -3.70 -17.77
C ARG A 103 -0.37 -2.77 -18.06
N LYS A 104 -0.14 -2.47 -19.33
CA LYS A 104 0.77 -1.42 -19.80
C LYS A 104 -0.05 -0.24 -20.28
N PHE A 105 -0.06 0.83 -19.52
CA PHE A 105 -0.88 2.00 -19.76
C PHE A 105 -0.04 3.16 -20.30
N LEU A 106 -0.56 3.83 -21.34
CA LEU A 106 0.10 4.98 -21.96
C LEU A 106 -0.79 6.22 -21.84
N GLY A 107 -0.16 7.38 -21.71
CA GLY A 107 -0.82 8.68 -21.66
C GLY A 107 -0.79 9.33 -20.29
N PHE A 108 -1.34 10.54 -20.20
CA PHE A 108 -1.34 11.33 -18.96
C PHE A 108 -2.23 10.76 -17.86
N ASP A 109 -3.17 9.91 -18.20
CA ASP A 109 -4.07 9.23 -17.26
C ASP A 109 -3.62 7.80 -16.92
N ALA A 110 -2.47 7.36 -17.41
CA ALA A 110 -1.91 6.04 -17.15
C ALA A 110 -1.80 5.71 -15.65
N TYR A 111 -1.46 6.71 -14.84
CA TYR A 111 -1.35 6.56 -13.38
C TYR A 111 -2.67 6.18 -12.69
N LYS A 112 -3.82 6.48 -13.29
CA LYS A 112 -5.14 6.12 -12.75
C LYS A 112 -5.51 4.67 -13.04
N LYS A 113 -4.87 4.08 -14.04
CA LYS A 113 -5.17 2.73 -14.54
C LYS A 113 -4.18 1.69 -14.01
N ALA A 114 -2.96 2.13 -13.70
CA ALA A 114 -1.92 1.29 -13.12
C ALA A 114 -2.14 1.09 -11.61
#